data_2b0d5fa7044c28be0868f73b9272417b
#
_entry.id   2b0d5fa7044c28be0868f73b9272417b
#
_cell.length_a   1.000
_cell.length_b   1.000
_cell.length_c   1.000
_cell.angle_alpha   90.00
_cell.angle_beta   90.00
_cell.angle_gamma   90.00
#
_symmetry.space_group_name_H-M   'P 1'
#
loop_
_entity.id
_entity.type
_entity.pdbx_description
1 polymer ?
#
loop_
_entity_poly.entity_id
_entity_poly.type
_entity_poly.pdbx_seq_one_letter_code
_entity_poly.pdbx_strand_id
1 'polypeptide(L)'
;MARPKKEIDQKQFENLCGLQCTLEEICGWFDVCSDTLETWCKRTYKRRFSEVFAQKRGAGKISLRRSQWQLAAKNASMAIWLGKQYLGQRDIVELGLPTDNTQDDALSVSLREMAEGLESDG
;
A
#
# COMPACT_ATOMS: atom_id res chain seq x y z
N MET A 1 6.06 34.15 -28.07
CA MET A 1 6.93 33.01 -28.21
C MET A 1 6.32 31.81 -27.50
N ALA A 2 6.06 30.77 -28.23
CA ALA A 2 5.58 29.55 -27.65
C ALA A 2 6.71 28.89 -26.84
N ARG A 3 6.46 28.59 -25.60
CA ARG A 3 7.40 27.80 -24.80
C ARG A 3 7.56 26.43 -25.47
N PRO A 4 8.80 25.91 -25.58
CA PRO A 4 8.95 24.54 -26.04
C PRO A 4 8.15 23.63 -25.13
N LYS A 5 7.43 22.70 -25.73
CA LYS A 5 6.68 21.71 -24.95
C LYS A 5 7.68 20.89 -24.13
N LYS A 6 7.48 20.85 -22.83
CA LYS A 6 8.28 19.99 -21.97
C LYS A 6 7.96 18.55 -22.32
N GLU A 7 8.99 17.79 -22.61
CA GLU A 7 8.82 16.37 -22.87
C GLU A 7 8.71 15.63 -21.55
N ILE A 8 7.63 14.88 -21.42
CA ILE A 8 7.44 14.00 -20.28
C ILE A 8 7.84 12.60 -20.73
N ASP A 9 8.86 12.05 -20.07
CA ASP A 9 9.29 10.68 -20.36
C ASP A 9 8.26 9.70 -19.84
N GLN A 10 7.70 8.91 -20.74
CA GLN A 10 6.65 7.94 -20.44
C GLN A 10 7.11 6.93 -19.39
N LYS A 11 8.33 6.43 -19.51
CA LYS A 11 8.88 5.45 -18.57
C LYS A 11 9.07 6.06 -17.18
N GLN A 12 9.57 7.27 -17.10
CA GLN A 12 9.72 7.97 -15.82
C GLN A 12 8.36 8.24 -15.19
N PHE A 13 7.39 8.65 -16.00
CA PHE A 13 6.03 8.86 -15.52
C PHE A 13 5.44 7.59 -14.91
N GLU A 14 5.56 6.47 -15.62
CA GLU A 14 5.06 5.19 -15.12
C GLU A 14 5.77 4.75 -13.84
N ASN A 15 7.08 4.96 -13.75
CA ASN A 15 7.85 4.65 -12.56
C ASN A 15 7.41 5.48 -11.37
N LEU A 16 7.17 6.78 -11.57
CA LEU A 16 6.70 7.67 -10.50
C LEU A 16 5.31 7.25 -10.01
N CYS A 17 4.42 6.89 -10.91
CA CYS A 17 3.12 6.35 -10.53
C CYS A 17 3.25 5.07 -9.71
N GLY A 18 4.13 4.18 -10.15
CA GLY A 18 4.40 2.93 -9.43
C GLY A 18 4.98 3.14 -8.05
N LEU A 19 5.76 4.19 -7.86
CA LEU A 19 6.29 4.57 -6.55
C LEU A 19 5.25 5.24 -5.65
N GLN A 20 4.01 5.31 -6.09
CA GLN A 20 2.90 5.91 -5.35
C GLN A 20 3.01 7.42 -5.18
N CYS A 21 3.72 8.08 -6.10
CA CYS A 21 3.80 9.53 -6.09
C CYS A 21 2.43 10.17 -6.33
N THR A 22 2.20 11.30 -5.70
CA THR A 22 0.96 12.07 -5.92
C THR A 22 1.04 12.84 -7.22
N LEU A 23 -0.10 13.36 -7.69
CA LEU A 23 -0.15 14.22 -8.86
C LEU A 23 0.80 15.41 -8.71
N GLU A 24 0.79 16.03 -7.54
CA GLU A 24 1.65 17.20 -7.25
C GLU A 24 3.12 16.84 -7.34
N GLU A 25 3.51 15.69 -6.82
CA GLU A 25 4.88 15.23 -6.87
C GLU A 25 5.34 14.96 -8.31
N ILE A 26 4.46 14.35 -9.10
CA ILE A 26 4.77 14.07 -10.50
C ILE A 26 4.90 15.37 -11.30
N CYS A 27 3.97 16.29 -11.09
CA CYS A 27 4.04 17.62 -11.71
C CYS A 27 5.32 18.35 -11.33
N GLY A 28 5.72 18.27 -10.07
CA GLY A 28 6.96 18.87 -9.60
C GLY A 28 8.20 18.23 -10.22
N TRP A 29 8.19 16.93 -10.40
CA TRP A 29 9.31 16.22 -11.03
C TRP A 29 9.55 16.70 -12.46
N PHE A 30 8.48 16.83 -13.25
CA PHE A 30 8.58 17.28 -14.63
C PHE A 30 8.50 18.78 -14.80
N ASP A 31 8.23 19.51 -13.71
CA ASP A 31 8.05 20.96 -13.72
C ASP A 31 6.95 21.39 -14.71
N VAL A 32 5.80 20.75 -14.60
CA VAL A 32 4.61 21.03 -15.41
C VAL A 32 3.40 21.21 -14.51
N CYS A 33 2.37 21.88 -15.03
CA CYS A 33 1.10 21.98 -14.29
C CYS A 33 0.24 20.74 -14.54
N SER A 34 -0.78 20.55 -13.72
CA SER A 34 -1.68 19.40 -13.81
C SER A 34 -2.37 19.31 -15.16
N ASP A 35 -2.77 20.46 -15.72
CA ASP A 35 -3.44 20.51 -17.02
C ASP A 35 -2.52 20.01 -18.14
N THR A 36 -1.25 20.36 -18.09
CA THR A 36 -0.26 19.91 -19.06
C THR A 36 -0.06 18.40 -18.96
N LEU A 37 0.00 17.88 -17.75
CA LEU A 37 0.14 16.44 -17.51
C LEU A 37 -1.09 15.68 -18.00
N GLU A 38 -2.30 16.18 -17.73
CA GLU A 38 -3.53 15.59 -18.22
C GLU A 38 -3.58 15.55 -19.76
N THR A 39 -3.23 16.66 -20.39
CA THR A 39 -3.18 16.73 -21.86
C THR A 39 -2.19 15.73 -22.42
N TRP A 40 -1.02 15.62 -21.80
CA TRP A 40 -0.02 14.66 -22.20
C TRP A 40 -0.53 13.23 -22.06
N CYS A 41 -1.21 12.90 -20.97
CA CYS A 41 -1.78 11.56 -20.76
C CYS A 41 -2.85 11.23 -21.80
N LYS A 42 -3.74 12.17 -22.08
CA LYS A 42 -4.76 11.97 -23.11
C LYS A 42 -4.15 11.73 -24.48
N ARG A 43 -3.10 12.44 -24.81
CA ARG A 43 -2.40 12.29 -26.08
C ARG A 43 -1.63 10.98 -26.16
N THR A 44 -0.96 10.58 -25.08
CA THR A 44 -0.07 9.43 -25.06
C THR A 44 -0.83 8.13 -24.89
N TYR A 45 -1.77 8.09 -23.93
CA TYR A 45 -2.51 6.87 -23.58
C TYR A 45 -3.91 6.85 -24.13
N LYS A 46 -4.41 7.98 -24.64
CA LYS A 46 -5.79 8.15 -25.13
C LYS A 46 -6.83 7.85 -24.06
N ARG A 47 -6.48 8.10 -22.81
CA ARG A 47 -7.31 7.90 -21.62
C ARG A 47 -7.15 9.10 -20.70
N ARG A 48 -8.08 9.23 -19.76
CA ARG A 48 -8.00 10.26 -18.74
C ARG A 48 -6.82 9.98 -17.81
N PHE A 49 -6.23 11.06 -17.30
CA PHE A 49 -5.14 10.95 -16.33
C PHE A 49 -5.51 10.06 -15.17
N SER A 50 -6.71 10.23 -14.60
CA SER A 50 -7.14 9.46 -13.43
C SER A 50 -7.13 7.95 -13.67
N GLU A 51 -7.52 7.53 -14.87
CA GLU A 51 -7.53 6.10 -15.23
C GLU A 51 -6.11 5.54 -15.36
N VAL A 52 -5.25 6.25 -16.08
CA VAL A 52 -3.86 5.86 -16.27
C VAL A 52 -3.12 5.84 -14.92
N PHE A 53 -3.33 6.87 -14.14
CA PHE A 53 -2.72 7.05 -12.83
C PHE A 53 -3.08 5.90 -11.90
N ALA A 54 -4.38 5.56 -11.83
CA ALA A 54 -4.86 4.47 -10.99
C ALA A 54 -4.28 3.12 -11.43
N GLN A 55 -4.25 2.88 -12.74
CA GLN A 55 -3.71 1.63 -13.30
C GLN A 55 -2.23 1.46 -12.98
N LYS A 56 -1.43 2.50 -13.21
CA LYS A 56 0.01 2.43 -12.98
C LYS A 56 0.35 2.37 -11.49
N ARG A 57 -0.41 3.05 -10.65
CA ARG A 57 -0.24 2.95 -9.20
C ARG A 57 -0.59 1.55 -8.70
N GLY A 58 -1.64 0.96 -9.23
CA GLY A 58 -2.04 -0.40 -8.88
C GLY A 58 -0.94 -1.42 -9.20
N ALA A 59 -0.35 -1.32 -10.38
CA ALA A 59 0.78 -2.17 -10.78
C ALA A 59 1.97 -1.99 -9.83
N GLY A 60 2.26 -0.75 -9.42
CA GLY A 60 3.33 -0.45 -8.48
C GLY A 60 3.08 -1.02 -7.10
N LYS A 61 1.83 -0.96 -6.63
CA LYS A 61 1.46 -1.55 -5.33
C LYS A 61 1.68 -3.05 -5.33
N ILE A 62 1.31 -3.72 -6.40
CA ILE A 62 1.53 -5.17 -6.54
C ILE A 62 3.04 -5.48 -6.54
N SER A 63 3.82 -4.70 -7.28
CA SER A 63 5.26 -4.87 -7.33
C SER A 63 5.90 -4.64 -5.96
N LEU A 64 5.49 -3.61 -5.25
CA LEU A 64 5.98 -3.32 -3.89
C LEU A 64 5.63 -4.48 -2.94
N ARG A 65 4.40 -4.94 -3.00
CA ARG A 65 3.95 -6.05 -2.16
C ARG A 65 4.76 -7.31 -2.43
N ARG A 66 5.04 -7.58 -3.70
CA ARG A 66 5.87 -8.73 -4.09
C ARG A 66 7.28 -8.61 -3.52
N SER A 67 7.87 -7.42 -3.61
CA SER A 67 9.21 -7.16 -3.06
C SER A 67 9.24 -7.35 -1.54
N GLN A 68 8.23 -6.84 -0.84
CA GLN A 68 8.10 -7.02 0.60
C GLN A 68 7.96 -8.50 0.97
N TRP A 69 7.17 -9.22 0.20
CA TRP A 69 6.94 -10.65 0.41
C TRP A 69 8.23 -11.45 0.24
N GLN A 70 9.00 -11.13 -0.80
CA GLN A 70 10.30 -11.77 -1.02
C GLN A 70 11.29 -11.43 0.08
N LEU A 71 11.31 -10.18 0.51
CA LEU A 71 12.17 -9.73 1.60
C LEU A 71 11.80 -10.42 2.91
N ALA A 72 10.51 -10.64 3.15
CA ALA A 72 10.03 -11.29 4.38
C ALA A 72 10.59 -12.69 4.55
N ALA A 73 10.91 -13.38 3.47
CA ALA A 73 11.51 -14.71 3.52
C ALA A 73 12.90 -14.70 4.16
N LYS A 74 13.58 -13.55 4.15
CA LYS A 74 14.94 -13.39 4.64
C LYS A 74 15.08 -12.39 5.79
N ASN A 75 14.03 -11.66 6.10
CA ASN A 75 14.08 -10.56 7.06
C ASN A 75 12.95 -10.69 8.06
N ALA A 76 13.31 -10.93 9.32
CA ALA A 76 12.32 -11.12 10.37
C ALA A 76 11.46 -9.88 10.61
N SER A 77 12.04 -8.68 10.55
CA SER A 77 11.30 -7.44 10.75
C SER A 77 10.22 -7.27 9.70
N MET A 78 10.54 -7.55 8.45
CA MET A 78 9.56 -7.45 7.36
C MET A 78 8.48 -8.52 7.49
N ALA A 79 8.85 -9.74 7.88
CA ALA A 79 7.89 -10.82 8.09
C ALA A 79 6.89 -10.48 9.20
N ILE A 80 7.36 -9.92 10.30
CA ILE A 80 6.53 -9.46 11.41
C ILE A 80 5.61 -8.34 10.95
N TRP A 81 6.16 -7.37 10.23
CA TRP A 81 5.37 -6.23 9.73
C TRP A 81 4.24 -6.69 8.81
N LEU A 82 4.54 -7.57 7.86
CA LEU A 82 3.53 -8.11 6.94
C LEU A 82 2.46 -8.90 7.68
N GLY A 83 2.87 -9.67 8.69
CA GLY A 83 1.94 -10.40 9.53
C GLY A 83 0.95 -9.47 10.23
N LYS A 84 1.44 -8.35 10.75
CA LYS A 84 0.59 -7.34 11.38
C LYS A 84 -0.38 -6.71 10.40
N GLN A 85 0.07 -6.42 9.19
CA GLN A 85 -0.74 -5.73 8.19
C GLN A 85 -1.77 -6.63 7.52
N TYR A 86 -1.41 -7.86 7.21
CA TYR A 86 -2.27 -8.73 6.40
C TYR A 86 -2.94 -9.86 7.18
N LEU A 87 -2.33 -10.29 8.28
CA LEU A 87 -2.83 -11.43 9.05
C LEU A 87 -3.39 -11.03 10.41
N GLY A 88 -3.40 -9.76 10.72
CA GLY A 88 -3.90 -9.27 12.00
C GLY A 88 -3.07 -9.67 13.21
N GLN A 89 -1.82 -10.05 12.97
CA GLN A 89 -0.92 -10.42 14.05
C GLN A 89 -0.54 -9.18 14.86
N ARG A 90 -0.36 -9.36 16.15
CA ARG A 90 -0.03 -8.28 17.07
C ARG A 90 1.11 -8.69 17.98
N ASP A 91 1.85 -7.68 18.41
CA ASP A 91 2.75 -7.86 19.55
C ASP A 91 1.87 -7.94 20.79
N ILE A 92 1.89 -9.08 21.46
CA ILE A 92 1.29 -9.18 22.77
C ILE A 92 2.32 -8.60 23.72
N VAL A 93 2.20 -7.31 23.99
CA VAL A 93 2.99 -6.69 25.01
C VAL A 93 2.25 -6.90 26.31
N GLU A 94 2.60 -7.96 27.03
CA GLU A 94 2.22 -8.09 28.41
C GLU A 94 3.02 -7.11 29.21
N LEU A 95 2.55 -5.89 29.29
CA LEU A 95 3.17 -4.86 30.09
C LEU A 95 2.78 -4.98 31.58
N GLY A 96 2.15 -6.09 31.98
CA GLY A 96 1.70 -6.21 33.34
C GLY A 96 0.71 -5.12 33.74
N LEU A 97 0.36 -4.26 32.84
CA LEU A 97 -0.71 -3.32 33.01
C LEU A 97 -1.99 -4.08 32.73
N PRO A 98 -2.97 -4.00 33.61
CA PRO A 98 -4.30 -4.41 33.25
C PRO A 98 -4.78 -3.43 32.19
N THR A 99 -4.15 -3.45 31.07
CA THR A 99 -4.74 -2.78 29.95
C THR A 99 -5.98 -3.59 29.66
N ASP A 100 -7.00 -3.05 30.13
CA ASP A 100 -8.28 -3.47 29.69
C ASP A 100 -8.42 -3.17 28.22
N ASN A 101 -7.68 -3.87 27.43
CA ASN A 101 -8.03 -4.04 26.06
C ASN A 101 -9.25 -4.95 26.09
N THR A 102 -10.38 -4.32 26.26
CA THR A 102 -11.64 -5.03 26.19
C THR A 102 -11.75 -5.85 24.90
N GLN A 103 -11.03 -5.45 23.86
CA GLN A 103 -10.98 -6.21 22.62
C GLN A 103 -10.15 -7.48 22.74
N ASP A 104 -8.98 -7.40 23.38
CA ASP A 104 -8.15 -8.57 23.58
C ASP A 104 -8.79 -9.53 24.57
N ASP A 105 -9.45 -9.02 25.60
CA ASP A 105 -10.20 -9.84 26.53
C ASP A 105 -11.38 -10.53 25.83
N ALA A 106 -12.09 -9.82 24.96
CA ALA A 106 -13.18 -10.38 24.20
C ALA A 106 -12.69 -11.48 23.25
N LEU A 107 -11.56 -11.28 22.60
CA LEU A 107 -10.97 -12.28 21.73
C LEU A 107 -10.48 -13.50 22.51
N SER A 108 -9.82 -13.27 23.64
CA SER A 108 -9.35 -14.34 24.53
C SER A 108 -10.50 -15.15 25.07
N VAL A 109 -11.58 -14.50 25.47
CA VAL A 109 -12.79 -15.15 25.95
C VAL A 109 -13.42 -15.97 24.84
N SER A 110 -13.52 -15.42 23.63
CA SER A 110 -14.07 -16.14 22.49
C SER A 110 -13.27 -17.39 22.16
N LEU A 111 -11.95 -17.30 22.15
CA LEU A 111 -11.06 -18.42 21.90
C LEU A 111 -11.19 -19.49 22.99
N ARG A 112 -11.29 -19.06 24.24
CA ARG A 112 -11.45 -19.95 25.37
C ARG A 112 -12.77 -20.67 25.33
N GLU A 113 -13.86 -19.97 25.00
CA GLU A 113 -15.18 -20.55 24.84
C GLU A 113 -15.22 -21.60 23.71
N MET A 114 -14.53 -21.30 22.61
CA MET A 114 -14.41 -22.24 21.50
C MET A 114 -13.66 -23.51 21.93
N ALA A 115 -12.58 -23.35 22.68
CA ALA A 115 -11.80 -24.48 23.19
C ALA A 115 -12.61 -25.31 24.18
N GLU A 116 -13.34 -24.68 25.09
CA GLU A 116 -14.21 -25.36 26.05
C GLU A 116 -15.35 -26.08 25.36
N GLY A 117 -15.90 -25.46 24.30
CA GLY A 117 -16.93 -26.12 23.50
C GLY A 117 -16.44 -27.40 22.83
N LEU A 118 -15.18 -27.39 22.37
CA LEU A 118 -14.57 -28.58 21.78
C LEU A 118 -14.32 -29.67 22.83
N GLU A 119 -13.91 -29.29 24.03
CA GLU A 119 -13.67 -30.23 25.11
C GLU A 119 -14.97 -30.85 25.64
N SER A 120 -16.06 -30.10 25.68
CA SER A 120 -17.31 -30.56 26.18
C SER A 120 -18.01 -31.53 25.21
N ASP A 121 -17.66 -31.51 23.94
CA ASP A 121 -18.18 -32.40 22.93
C ASP A 121 -17.39 -33.71 22.80
N GLY A 122 -16.31 -33.82 23.55
CA GLY A 122 -15.45 -34.98 23.51
C GLY A 122 -15.89 -36.12 24.42
#